data_ebe714b97a7573ad5422955eb9eee232
#
_entry.id   ebe714b97a7573ad5422955eb9eee232
#
_cell.length_a   1.000
_cell.length_b   1.000
_cell.length_c   1.000
_cell.angle_alpha   90.00
_cell.angle_beta   90.00
_cell.angle_gamma   90.00
#
_symmetry.space_group_name_H-M   'P 1'
#
loop_
_entity.id
_entity.type
_entity.pdbx_description
1 polymer ?
#
loop_
_entity_poly.entity_id
_entity_poly.type
_entity_poly.pdbx_seq_one_letter_code
_entity_poly.pdbx_strand_id
1 'polypeptide(L)'
;MTFASLGLSQPILEAVESHGYKTPSPIQLKAIPAVIEGRDVMAAAQTGTGKTAGFTLPILEKLSKGQSASANQVRALVITPTRELAAQVAESVVTYGKNLPIRSTVVFG
;
A
#
# COMPACT_ATOMS: atom_id res chain seq x y z
N MET A 1 18.69 -5.77 0.81
CA MET A 1 17.88 -4.63 0.38
C MET A 1 16.94 -4.21 1.50
N THR A 2 16.64 -2.93 1.54
CA THR A 2 15.77 -2.35 2.56
C THR A 2 14.55 -1.72 1.90
N PHE A 3 13.52 -1.41 2.70
CA PHE A 3 12.36 -0.68 2.18
C PHE A 3 12.76 0.67 1.60
N ALA A 4 13.77 1.33 2.17
CA ALA A 4 14.25 2.63 1.67
C ALA A 4 14.75 2.55 0.23
N SER A 5 15.31 1.42 -0.18
CA SER A 5 15.83 1.23 -1.54
C SER A 5 14.74 0.99 -2.58
N LEU A 6 13.49 0.84 -2.17
CA LEU A 6 12.37 0.54 -3.07
C LEU A 6 11.67 1.78 -3.62
N GLY A 7 12.09 2.97 -3.22
CA GLY A 7 11.51 4.22 -3.73
C GLY A 7 10.39 4.79 -2.87
N LEU A 8 10.24 4.33 -1.63
CA LEU A 8 9.23 4.83 -0.71
C LEU A 8 9.70 6.11 -0.01
N SER A 9 8.79 7.05 0.21
CA SER A 9 9.10 8.30 0.90
C SER A 9 9.17 8.12 2.41
N GLN A 10 9.75 9.10 3.09
CA GLN A 10 10.01 9.03 4.53
C GLN A 10 8.78 8.78 5.38
N PRO A 11 7.62 9.43 5.15
CA PRO A 11 6.42 9.16 5.97
C PRO A 11 5.99 7.69 5.91
N ILE A 12 6.12 7.06 4.76
CA ILE A 12 5.77 5.64 4.60
C ILE A 12 6.82 4.76 5.26
N LEU A 13 8.10 5.09 5.08
CA LEU A 13 9.19 4.34 5.71
C LEU A 13 9.08 4.35 7.24
N GLU A 14 8.72 5.49 7.82
CA GLU A 14 8.51 5.58 9.26
C GLU A 14 7.36 4.71 9.73
N ALA A 15 6.27 4.66 8.98
CA ALA A 15 5.13 3.81 9.30
C ALA A 15 5.49 2.33 9.22
N VAL A 16 6.24 1.93 8.20
CA VAL A 16 6.72 0.55 8.05
C VAL A 16 7.62 0.15 9.21
N GLU A 17 8.55 1.01 9.56
CA GLU A 17 9.48 0.76 10.66
C GLU A 17 8.77 0.65 11.99
N SER A 18 7.83 1.55 12.28
CA SER A 18 7.09 1.51 13.54
C SER A 18 6.18 0.29 13.65
N HIS A 19 5.79 -0.31 12.51
CA HIS A 19 5.02 -1.55 12.50
C HIS A 19 5.89 -2.80 12.65
N GLY A 20 7.22 -2.65 12.71
CA GLY A 20 8.15 -3.74 12.96
C GLY A 20 8.74 -4.40 11.74
N TYR A 21 8.44 -3.93 10.52
CA TYR A 21 9.04 -4.48 9.32
C TYR A 21 10.43 -3.90 9.09
N LYS A 22 11.40 -4.77 8.92
CA LYS A 22 12.79 -4.36 8.70
C LYS A 22 13.28 -4.69 7.30
N THR A 23 12.86 -5.83 6.77
CA THR A 23 13.32 -6.34 5.49
C THR A 23 12.13 -6.67 4.60
N PRO A 24 12.13 -6.21 3.34
CA PRO A 24 11.05 -6.55 2.43
C PRO A 24 11.03 -8.04 2.08
N SER A 25 9.83 -8.59 1.93
CA SER A 25 9.66 -9.96 1.44
C SER A 25 9.95 -10.02 -0.07
N PRO A 26 10.14 -11.23 -0.64
CA PRO A 26 10.38 -11.35 -2.09
C PRO A 26 9.30 -10.72 -2.95
N ILE A 27 8.02 -10.85 -2.60
CA ILE A 27 6.94 -10.24 -3.37
C ILE A 27 6.97 -8.72 -3.28
N GLN A 28 7.36 -8.18 -2.13
CA GLN A 28 7.49 -6.73 -1.96
C GLN A 28 8.64 -6.17 -2.79
N LEU A 29 9.76 -6.86 -2.83
CA LEU A 29 10.92 -6.45 -3.64
C LEU A 29 10.57 -6.33 -5.11
N LYS A 30 9.72 -7.21 -5.62
CA LYS A 30 9.33 -7.22 -7.03
C LYS A 30 8.17 -6.28 -7.32
N ALA A 31 7.16 -6.25 -6.47
CA ALA A 31 5.91 -5.53 -6.74
C ALA A 31 6.03 -4.02 -6.49
N ILE A 32 6.67 -3.62 -5.39
CA ILE A 32 6.70 -2.21 -5.01
C ILE A 32 7.32 -1.33 -6.09
N PRO A 33 8.52 -1.61 -6.61
CA PRO A 33 9.09 -0.76 -7.66
C PRO A 33 8.26 -0.74 -8.92
N ALA A 34 7.70 -1.89 -9.32
CA ALA A 34 6.92 -2.00 -10.55
C ALA A 34 5.64 -1.15 -10.48
N VAL A 35 4.95 -1.18 -9.34
CA VAL A 35 3.73 -0.38 -9.15
C VAL A 35 4.07 1.12 -9.09
N ILE A 36 5.16 1.49 -8.44
CA ILE A 36 5.59 2.89 -8.38
C ILE A 36 5.90 3.42 -9.78
N GLU A 37 6.49 2.59 -10.63
CA GLU A 37 6.78 2.97 -12.02
C GLU A 37 5.52 3.09 -12.88
N GLY A 38 4.37 2.67 -12.39
CA GLY A 38 3.11 2.76 -13.11
C GLY A 38 2.81 1.57 -14.00
N ARG A 39 3.56 0.47 -13.85
CA ARG A 39 3.32 -0.75 -14.63
C ARG A 39 2.19 -1.57 -14.03
N ASP A 40 1.47 -2.27 -14.89
CA ASP A 40 0.51 -3.29 -14.45
C ASP A 40 1.28 -4.48 -13.88
N VAL A 41 0.81 -5.01 -12.77
CA VAL A 41 1.49 -6.09 -12.06
C VAL A 41 0.50 -7.22 -11.78
N MET A 42 0.86 -8.44 -12.17
CA MET A 42 0.16 -9.64 -11.74
C MET A 42 1.10 -10.39 -10.80
N ALA A 43 0.72 -10.49 -9.53
CA ALA A 43 1.57 -11.08 -8.52
C ALA A 43 0.88 -12.25 -7.84
N ALA A 44 1.59 -13.37 -7.75
CA ALA A 44 1.12 -14.54 -7.04
C ALA A 44 2.08 -14.83 -5.89
N ALA A 45 1.53 -14.99 -4.70
CA ALA A 45 2.30 -15.30 -3.51
C ALA A 45 1.39 -16.06 -2.55
N GLN A 46 2.01 -16.82 -1.66
CA GLN A 46 1.24 -17.46 -0.59
C GLN A 46 0.55 -16.40 0.26
N THR A 47 -0.66 -16.73 0.73
CA THR A 47 -1.39 -15.83 1.62
C THR A 47 -0.56 -15.59 2.86
N GLY A 48 -0.36 -14.31 3.18
CA GLY A 48 0.44 -13.91 4.32
C GLY A 48 0.60 -12.40 4.35
N THR A 49 1.37 -11.94 5.31
CA THR A 49 1.45 -10.53 5.66
C THR A 49 2.13 -9.65 4.62
N GLY A 50 3.00 -10.22 3.79
CA GLY A 50 3.78 -9.42 2.85
C GLY A 50 3.02 -8.98 1.61
N LYS A 51 2.01 -9.74 1.20
CA LYS A 51 1.32 -9.50 -0.07
C LYS A 51 0.50 -8.21 -0.07
N THR A 52 -0.22 -7.94 1.01
CA THR A 52 -1.03 -6.74 1.12
C THR A 52 -0.15 -5.49 1.11
N ALA A 53 0.93 -5.47 1.87
CA ALA A 53 1.87 -4.36 1.86
C ALA A 53 2.55 -4.20 0.50
N GLY A 54 2.74 -5.29 -0.23
CA GLY A 54 3.35 -5.26 -1.56
C GLY A 54 2.60 -4.37 -2.54
N PHE A 55 1.29 -4.22 -2.43
CA PHE A 55 0.54 -3.29 -3.28
C PHE A 55 0.11 -2.02 -2.53
N THR A 56 -0.14 -2.10 -1.23
CA THR A 56 -0.60 -0.94 -0.45
C THR A 56 0.48 0.14 -0.37
N LEU A 57 1.72 -0.23 -0.10
CA LEU A 57 2.81 0.72 0.04
C LEU A 57 3.06 1.54 -1.22
N PRO A 58 3.18 0.93 -2.41
CA PRO A 58 3.39 1.74 -3.62
C PRO A 58 2.18 2.58 -4.00
N ILE A 59 0.96 2.12 -3.73
CA ILE A 59 -0.24 2.92 -3.96
C ILE A 59 -0.20 4.18 -3.08
N LEU A 60 0.10 4.04 -1.80
CA LEU A 60 0.23 5.18 -0.89
C LEU A 60 1.32 6.13 -1.36
N GLU A 61 2.43 5.62 -1.84
CA GLU A 61 3.51 6.44 -2.37
C GLU A 61 3.04 7.28 -3.56
N LYS A 62 2.34 6.67 -4.51
CA LYS A 62 1.80 7.38 -5.67
C LYS A 62 0.77 8.43 -5.28
N LEU A 63 -0.11 8.09 -4.34
CA LEU A 63 -1.14 9.04 -3.86
C LEU A 63 -0.52 10.22 -3.12
N SER A 64 0.57 10.00 -2.40
CA SER A 64 1.23 11.06 -1.63
C SER A 64 1.86 12.12 -2.53
N LYS A 65 2.20 11.77 -3.77
CA LYS A 65 2.82 12.67 -4.73
C LYS A 65 1.83 13.35 -5.65
N GLY A 66 0.58 12.88 -5.68
CA GLY A 66 -0.44 13.45 -6.54
C GLY A 66 -1.19 14.58 -5.85
N GLN A 67 -2.14 15.15 -6.58
CA GLN A 67 -3.02 16.17 -6.03
C GLN A 67 -4.02 15.53 -5.07
N SER A 68 -4.44 16.29 -4.06
CA SER A 68 -5.50 15.85 -3.16
C SER A 68 -6.82 15.71 -3.93
N ALA A 69 -7.59 14.69 -3.55
CA ALA A 69 -8.91 14.48 -4.13
C ALA A 69 -9.86 15.58 -3.67
N SER A 70 -10.71 16.05 -4.59
CA SER A 70 -11.83 16.89 -4.22
C SER A 70 -12.93 16.08 -3.56
N ALA A 71 -13.91 16.73 -2.95
CA ALA A 71 -15.04 16.04 -2.34
C ALA A 71 -15.70 15.08 -3.35
N ASN A 72 -16.01 13.89 -2.92
CA ASN A 72 -16.65 12.82 -3.71
C ASN A 72 -15.78 12.28 -4.86
N GLN A 73 -14.47 12.52 -4.82
CA GLN A 73 -13.56 11.93 -5.80
C GLN A 73 -12.79 10.77 -5.19
N VAL A 74 -12.66 9.71 -5.97
CA VAL A 74 -11.87 8.53 -5.61
C VAL A 74 -10.61 8.51 -6.46
N ARG A 75 -9.45 8.42 -5.82
CA ARG A 75 -8.16 8.38 -6.53
C ARG A 75 -7.64 6.96 -6.70
N ALA A 76 -8.05 6.04 -5.84
CA ALA A 76 -7.65 4.64 -5.93
C ALA A 76 -8.80 3.76 -5.47
N LEU A 77 -9.00 2.64 -6.17
CA LEU A 77 -10.03 1.67 -5.83
C LEU A 77 -9.37 0.30 -5.70
N VAL A 78 -9.65 -0.38 -4.58
CA VAL A 78 -9.19 -1.74 -4.35
C VAL A 78 -10.38 -2.65 -4.21
N ILE A 79 -10.45 -3.67 -5.07
CA ILE A 79 -11.56 -4.63 -5.07
C ILE A 79 -11.05 -5.95 -4.48
N THR A 80 -11.79 -6.51 -3.54
CA THR A 80 -11.44 -7.77 -2.88
C THR A 80 -12.61 -8.75 -2.94
N PRO A 81 -12.34 -10.06 -2.90
CA PRO A 81 -13.40 -11.07 -2.97
C PRO A 81 -14.16 -11.29 -1.68
N THR A 82 -13.62 -10.89 -0.54
CA THR A 82 -14.26 -11.13 0.78
C THR A 82 -14.22 -9.88 1.65
N ARG A 83 -15.14 -9.84 2.62
CA ARG A 83 -15.19 -8.75 3.61
C ARG A 83 -13.94 -8.75 4.49
N GLU A 84 -13.48 -9.93 4.89
CA GLU A 84 -12.31 -10.07 5.74
C GLU A 84 -11.07 -9.47 5.06
N LEU A 85 -10.90 -9.75 3.78
CA LEU A 85 -9.76 -9.22 3.03
C LEU A 85 -9.89 -7.71 2.84
N ALA A 86 -11.10 -7.22 2.57
CA ALA A 86 -11.34 -5.78 2.47
C ALA A 86 -10.98 -5.06 3.78
N ALA A 87 -11.34 -5.65 4.92
CA ALA A 87 -11.00 -5.10 6.23
C ALA A 87 -9.48 -5.09 6.47
N GLN A 88 -8.78 -6.15 6.07
CA GLN A 88 -7.32 -6.22 6.17
C GLN A 88 -6.64 -5.16 5.32
N VAL A 89 -7.11 -4.94 4.10
CA VAL A 89 -6.57 -3.91 3.22
C VAL A 89 -6.81 -2.53 3.82
N ALA A 90 -8.01 -2.26 4.32
CA ALA A 90 -8.33 -0.98 4.96
C ALA A 90 -7.42 -0.72 6.16
N GLU A 91 -7.20 -1.73 7.00
CA GLU A 91 -6.30 -1.62 8.14
C GLU A 91 -4.87 -1.33 7.70
N SER A 92 -4.41 -1.99 6.65
CA SER A 92 -3.08 -1.76 6.08
C SER A 92 -2.93 -0.32 5.59
N VAL A 93 -3.94 0.21 4.89
CA VAL A 93 -3.93 1.59 4.40
C VAL A 93 -3.83 2.57 5.57
N VAL A 94 -4.60 2.37 6.62
CA VAL A 94 -4.56 3.23 7.81
C VAL A 94 -3.19 3.15 8.49
N THR A 95 -2.68 1.93 8.66
CA THR A 95 -1.41 1.71 9.35
C THR A 95 -0.23 2.36 8.61
N TYR A 96 -0.10 2.10 7.31
CA TYR A 96 1.05 2.60 6.54
C TYR A 96 0.85 4.02 6.04
N GLY A 97 -0.38 4.50 5.98
CA GLY A 97 -0.69 5.87 5.59
C GLY A 97 -0.85 6.84 6.76
N LYS A 98 -0.54 6.42 7.97
CA LYS A 98 -0.79 7.24 9.18
C LYS A 98 -0.09 8.60 9.18
N ASN A 99 1.02 8.71 8.48
CA ASN A 99 1.79 9.95 8.38
C ASN A 99 1.48 10.75 7.12
N LEU A 100 0.44 10.36 6.38
CA LEU A 100 0.02 11.01 5.13
C LEU A 100 -1.37 11.59 5.27
N PRO A 101 -1.67 12.70 4.58
CA PRO A 101 -3.02 13.28 4.59
C PRO A 101 -3.96 12.56 3.62
N ILE A 102 -4.10 11.26 3.78
CA ILE A 102 -4.90 10.40 2.90
C ILE A 102 -6.05 9.82 3.70
N ARG A 103 -7.23 9.83 3.13
CA ARG A 103 -8.42 9.22 3.72
C ARG A 103 -8.81 7.98 2.95
N SER A 104 -9.29 6.98 3.68
CA SER A 104 -9.79 5.76 3.07
C SER A 104 -11.11 5.36 3.70
N THR A 105 -11.89 4.62 2.95
CA THR A 105 -13.12 4.03 3.46
C THR A 105 -13.30 2.65 2.84
N VAL A 106 -14.09 1.81 3.49
CA VAL A 106 -14.36 0.47 3.00
C VAL A 106 -15.88 0.33 2.81
N VAL A 107 -16.27 -0.31 1.71
CA VAL A 107 -17.65 -0.55 1.38
C VAL A 107 -17.84 -2.04 1.18
N PHE A 108 -18.84 -2.61 1.84
CA PHE A 108 -19.20 -4.02 1.68
C PHE A 108 -20.52 -4.11 0.90
N GLY A 109 -20.56 -5.05 -0.01
CA GLY A 109 -21.76 -5.34 -0.77
C GLY A 109 -22.61 -6.45 -0.20
#